data_55c7f2abb9bb64d418bc323d19780806
#
_entry.id   55c7f2abb9bb64d418bc323d19780806
#
_cell.length_a   1.000
_cell.length_b   1.000
_cell.length_c   1.000
_cell.angle_alpha   90.00
_cell.angle_beta   90.00
_cell.angle_gamma   90.00
#
_symmetry.space_group_name_H-M   'P 1'
#
loop_
_entity.id
_entity.type
_entity.pdbx_description
1 polymer ?
#
loop_
_entity_poly.entity_id
_entity_poly.type
_entity_poly.pdbx_seq_one_letter_code
_entity_poly.pdbx_strand_id
1 'polypeptide(L)'
;AYRVKTTKEILIDRGAASFRLSAPQRFSAVGDKVAFSYANEAGTEQSKAVTPSSYAWVRLEDQSTGEGKLAATDKGFSLAFERPGTYNLTLKDQHGRVLGATGHSVTGDGVKAVPGTVEIVLDKPEYKAGEEALALITFPEPVSDALLSLERDKVEATALLAKGADWLKLEKLSDTQYRARIAVKDNFAPNLTFSVIYTKGGQYSFQNAGIKVVAPQIDVAISTDKAVYLPGDTVTVDLTTQFAGKAVPAHLTVSVVDEMVYALQPEVAPSIDQFFYHPRRNNVRTSASLSFISYDVALPGSPGAPGKANRSERGVKVLERPRREDVDTAAWQPELLTGADGKTRFTFKMPDSLTRWRITARAIADDGQVGQK
;
A
#
# COMPACT_ATOMS: atom_id res chain seq x y z
N ALA A 1 -40.77 11.92 -27.84
CA ALA A 1 -40.58 10.55 -27.28
C ALA A 1 -39.69 10.66 -26.03
N TYR A 2 -40.26 10.40 -24.85
CA TYR A 2 -39.51 10.40 -23.60
C TYR A 2 -38.86 9.02 -23.42
N ARG A 3 -37.53 8.98 -23.32
CA ARG A 3 -36.80 7.75 -22.94
C ARG A 3 -36.75 7.66 -21.40
N VAL A 4 -37.45 6.70 -20.84
CA VAL A 4 -37.30 6.33 -19.42
C VAL A 4 -36.14 5.36 -19.34
N LYS A 5 -35.07 5.75 -18.63
CA LYS A 5 -33.93 4.89 -18.33
C LYS A 5 -34.09 4.38 -16.89
N THR A 6 -34.40 3.12 -16.72
CA THR A 6 -34.35 2.46 -15.41
C THR A 6 -33.00 1.77 -15.25
N THR A 7 -32.30 2.07 -14.19
CA THR A 7 -31.07 1.37 -13.79
C THR A 7 -31.41 0.46 -12.62
N LYS A 8 -31.19 -0.84 -12.76
CA LYS A 8 -31.32 -1.80 -11.66
C LYS A 8 -29.91 -2.15 -11.20
N GLU A 9 -29.59 -1.86 -9.96
CA GLU A 9 -28.38 -2.29 -9.33
C GLU A 9 -28.52 -3.75 -8.93
N ILE A 10 -27.70 -4.63 -9.48
CA ILE A 10 -27.68 -6.05 -9.13
C ILE A 10 -26.47 -6.22 -8.22
N LEU A 11 -26.73 -6.39 -6.93
CA LEU A 11 -25.71 -6.83 -5.98
C LEU A 11 -25.46 -8.32 -6.26
N ILE A 12 -24.32 -8.64 -6.83
CA ILE A 12 -23.86 -10.02 -6.91
C ILE A 12 -23.16 -10.30 -5.58
N ASP A 13 -23.91 -10.84 -4.64
CA ASP A 13 -23.31 -11.43 -3.45
C ASP A 13 -22.50 -12.64 -3.91
N ARG A 14 -21.20 -12.51 -3.86
CA ARG A 14 -20.29 -13.61 -4.23
C ARG A 14 -20.37 -14.77 -3.25
N GLY A 15 -21.14 -14.68 -2.14
CA GLY A 15 -21.45 -15.78 -1.20
C GLY A 15 -20.27 -16.71 -0.82
N ALA A 16 -19.11 -16.45 -1.41
CA ALA A 16 -17.92 -17.26 -1.31
C ALA A 16 -16.99 -16.61 -0.27
N ALA A 17 -16.59 -17.38 0.72
CA ALA A 17 -15.50 -17.01 1.58
C ALA A 17 -14.30 -16.60 0.70
N SER A 18 -13.72 -15.45 0.97
CA SER A 18 -12.52 -14.97 0.31
C SER A 18 -11.35 -15.16 1.27
N PHE A 19 -10.36 -15.92 0.83
CA PHE A 19 -9.13 -16.13 1.59
C PHE A 19 -7.97 -15.46 0.89
N ARG A 20 -7.20 -14.71 1.65
CA ARG A 20 -5.87 -14.26 1.21
C ARG A 20 -4.90 -15.41 1.40
N LEU A 21 -4.41 -15.94 0.29
CA LEU A 21 -3.32 -16.92 0.27
C LEU A 21 -2.02 -16.18 -0.04
N SER A 22 -1.00 -16.33 0.81
CA SER A 22 0.27 -15.61 0.67
C SER A 22 1.45 -16.44 1.15
N ALA A 23 2.63 -16.13 0.63
CA ALA A 23 3.91 -16.58 1.14
C ALA A 23 4.74 -15.36 1.60
N PRO A 24 5.72 -15.54 2.51
CA PRO A 24 6.62 -14.47 2.94
C PRO A 24 7.38 -13.83 1.79
N GLN A 25 7.71 -14.62 0.77
CA GLN A 25 8.34 -14.18 -0.47
C GLN A 25 7.56 -14.71 -1.67
N ARG A 26 7.55 -13.94 -2.76
CA ARG A 26 6.84 -14.29 -4.00
C ARG A 26 7.66 -15.15 -4.94
N PHE A 27 8.93 -15.38 -4.63
CA PHE A 27 9.80 -16.29 -5.38
C PHE A 27 10.78 -17.02 -4.46
N SER A 28 11.24 -18.19 -4.91
CA SER A 28 12.20 -19.04 -4.21
C SER A 28 13.12 -19.75 -5.20
N ALA A 29 14.15 -20.44 -4.70
CA ALA A 29 14.92 -21.38 -5.53
C ALA A 29 14.24 -22.76 -5.58
N VAL A 30 14.66 -23.59 -6.54
CA VAL A 30 14.26 -25.00 -6.59
C VAL A 30 14.67 -25.70 -5.30
N GLY A 31 13.76 -26.48 -4.72
CA GLY A 31 13.98 -27.24 -3.50
C GLY A 31 13.78 -26.46 -2.20
N ASP A 32 13.68 -25.13 -2.26
CA ASP A 32 13.37 -24.32 -1.09
C ASP A 32 11.99 -24.67 -0.53
N LYS A 33 11.91 -24.83 0.78
CA LYS A 33 10.64 -25.04 1.47
C LYS A 33 9.93 -23.71 1.69
N VAL A 34 8.88 -23.46 0.92
CA VAL A 34 8.06 -22.25 1.00
C VAL A 34 6.85 -22.48 1.88
N ALA A 35 6.69 -21.66 2.92
CA ALA A 35 5.51 -21.67 3.79
C ALA A 35 4.43 -20.74 3.23
N PHE A 36 3.28 -21.30 2.88
CA PHE A 36 2.09 -20.54 2.50
C PHE A 36 1.16 -20.42 3.70
N SER A 37 0.67 -19.23 3.94
CA SER A 37 -0.35 -18.95 4.96
C SER A 37 -1.62 -18.44 4.30
N TYR A 38 -2.76 -18.66 4.96
CA TYR A 38 -4.02 -18.12 4.49
C TYR A 38 -4.85 -17.54 5.63
N ALA A 39 -5.58 -16.48 5.33
CA ALA A 39 -6.46 -15.81 6.27
C ALA A 39 -7.79 -15.51 5.59
N ASN A 40 -8.89 -15.66 6.34
CA ASN A 40 -10.23 -15.34 5.85
C ASN A 40 -10.41 -13.81 5.83
N GLU A 41 -10.73 -13.24 4.67
CA GLU A 41 -11.00 -11.81 4.48
C GLU A 41 -12.50 -11.49 4.42
N ALA A 42 -13.34 -12.50 4.57
CA ALA A 42 -14.77 -12.34 4.41
C ALA A 42 -15.42 -11.64 5.62
N GLY A 43 -16.24 -10.63 5.33
CA GLY A 43 -16.91 -9.81 6.33
C GLY A 43 -18.25 -10.38 6.86
N THR A 44 -18.75 -11.53 6.34
CA THR A 44 -20.05 -12.08 6.73
C THR A 44 -19.92 -13.32 7.61
N GLU A 45 -20.86 -13.53 8.54
CA GLU A 45 -20.84 -14.71 9.43
C GLU A 45 -20.90 -16.03 8.66
N GLN A 46 -21.64 -16.08 7.53
CA GLN A 46 -21.73 -17.28 6.68
C GLN A 46 -20.40 -17.62 6.00
N SER A 47 -19.61 -16.61 5.64
CA SER A 47 -18.29 -16.81 5.04
C SER A 47 -17.21 -17.16 6.07
N LYS A 48 -17.42 -16.84 7.35
CA LYS A 48 -16.53 -17.27 8.45
C LYS A 48 -16.60 -18.78 8.71
N ALA A 49 -17.71 -19.43 8.37
CA ALA A 49 -17.92 -20.86 8.55
C ALA A 49 -17.23 -21.75 7.50
N VAL A 50 -16.71 -21.16 6.42
CA VAL A 50 -16.03 -21.92 5.36
C VAL A 50 -14.58 -22.16 5.74
N THR A 51 -14.17 -23.45 5.68
CA THR A 51 -12.79 -23.85 5.93
C THR A 51 -12.15 -24.40 4.66
N PRO A 52 -10.88 -24.04 4.37
CA PRO A 52 -10.12 -24.68 3.32
C PRO A 52 -9.92 -26.18 3.63
N SER A 53 -10.04 -27.01 2.62
CA SER A 53 -9.86 -28.48 2.73
C SER A 53 -8.71 -29.02 1.89
N SER A 54 -8.30 -28.26 0.87
CA SER A 54 -7.20 -28.63 -0.01
C SER A 54 -6.57 -27.42 -0.68
N TYR A 55 -5.35 -27.61 -1.16
CA TYR A 55 -4.71 -26.71 -2.10
C TYR A 55 -4.36 -27.46 -3.38
N ALA A 56 -4.27 -26.75 -4.48
CA ALA A 56 -3.76 -27.25 -5.74
C ALA A 56 -2.80 -26.21 -6.35
N TRP A 57 -1.85 -26.69 -7.15
CA TRP A 57 -0.99 -25.83 -7.93
C TRP A 57 -0.91 -26.26 -9.39
N VAL A 58 -0.67 -25.31 -10.25
CA VAL A 58 -0.43 -25.51 -11.69
C VAL A 58 0.86 -24.77 -12.05
N ARG A 59 1.82 -25.46 -12.66
CA ARG A 59 3.01 -24.85 -13.26
C ARG A 59 2.66 -24.39 -14.67
N LEU A 60 2.89 -23.09 -14.97
CA LEU A 60 2.40 -22.50 -16.20
C LEU A 60 3.14 -22.98 -17.46
N GLU A 61 4.41 -23.36 -17.34
CA GLU A 61 5.27 -23.71 -18.47
C GLU A 61 4.89 -25.03 -19.14
N ASP A 62 4.40 -25.99 -18.37
CA ASP A 62 4.08 -27.33 -18.89
C ASP A 62 2.71 -27.87 -18.42
N GLN A 63 1.93 -27.02 -17.73
CA GLN A 63 0.61 -27.36 -17.18
C GLN A 63 0.65 -28.54 -16.19
N SER A 64 1.81 -28.89 -15.67
CA SER A 64 1.90 -29.89 -14.60
C SER A 64 1.20 -29.40 -13.34
N THR A 65 0.55 -30.32 -12.63
CA THR A 65 -0.30 -30.03 -11.47
C THR A 65 0.09 -30.85 -10.27
N GLY A 66 -0.24 -30.37 -9.10
CA GLY A 66 -0.19 -31.12 -7.86
C GLY A 66 -1.20 -30.59 -6.86
N GLU A 67 -1.53 -31.39 -5.87
CA GLU A 67 -2.50 -31.04 -4.85
C GLU A 67 -2.13 -31.62 -3.49
N GLY A 68 -2.73 -31.08 -2.44
CA GLY A 68 -2.58 -31.59 -1.07
C GLY A 68 -3.81 -31.29 -0.23
N LYS A 69 -4.04 -32.12 0.77
CA LYS A 69 -5.15 -31.98 1.73
C LYS A 69 -4.71 -31.05 2.88
N LEU A 70 -5.71 -30.35 3.44
CA LEU A 70 -5.55 -29.48 4.60
C LEU A 70 -6.48 -29.98 5.71
N ALA A 71 -5.99 -29.97 6.95
CA ALA A 71 -6.84 -30.20 8.11
C ALA A 71 -7.60 -28.90 8.45
N ALA A 72 -8.76 -29.02 9.07
CA ALA A 72 -9.60 -27.88 9.44
C ALA A 72 -8.91 -26.90 10.42
N THR A 73 -7.89 -27.36 11.14
CA THR A 73 -7.09 -26.58 12.09
C THR A 73 -5.89 -25.87 11.44
N ASP A 74 -5.54 -26.24 10.21
CA ASP A 74 -4.39 -25.65 9.53
C ASP A 74 -4.63 -24.18 9.20
N LYS A 75 -3.59 -23.38 9.31
CA LYS A 75 -3.57 -21.97 8.90
C LYS A 75 -2.62 -21.72 7.72
N GLY A 76 -2.07 -22.80 7.18
CA GLY A 76 -1.12 -22.76 6.09
C GLY A 76 -0.61 -24.14 5.73
N PHE A 77 0.27 -24.19 4.75
CA PHE A 77 0.95 -25.39 4.29
C PHE A 77 2.35 -25.04 3.78
N SER A 78 3.21 -26.04 3.60
CA SER A 78 4.54 -25.84 3.04
C SER A 78 4.72 -26.71 1.80
N LEU A 79 5.34 -26.09 0.77
CA LEU A 79 5.70 -26.79 -0.47
C LEU A 79 7.19 -26.58 -0.76
N ALA A 80 7.81 -27.59 -1.35
CA ALA A 80 9.08 -27.46 -2.04
C ALA A 80 8.84 -27.80 -3.51
N PHE A 81 9.28 -26.91 -4.40
CA PHE A 81 9.09 -27.07 -5.84
C PHE A 81 10.34 -27.72 -6.44
N GLU A 82 10.16 -28.80 -7.16
CA GLU A 82 11.28 -29.57 -7.76
C GLU A 82 11.76 -28.99 -9.09
N ARG A 83 10.97 -28.13 -9.71
CA ARG A 83 11.24 -27.57 -11.05
C ARG A 83 11.07 -26.05 -11.06
N PRO A 84 11.96 -25.33 -11.76
CA PRO A 84 11.82 -23.89 -11.90
C PRO A 84 10.62 -23.53 -12.77
N GLY A 85 10.02 -22.36 -12.53
CA GLY A 85 8.87 -21.88 -13.31
C GLY A 85 7.91 -21.06 -12.49
N THR A 86 6.78 -20.72 -13.10
CA THR A 86 5.71 -19.95 -12.47
C THR A 86 4.58 -20.87 -12.04
N TYR A 87 4.25 -20.85 -10.77
CA TYR A 87 3.22 -21.67 -10.17
C TYR A 87 2.02 -20.81 -9.76
N ASN A 88 0.83 -21.22 -10.17
CA ASN A 88 -0.43 -20.71 -9.66
C ASN A 88 -0.98 -21.66 -8.62
N LEU A 89 -1.11 -21.17 -7.38
CA LEU A 89 -1.65 -21.93 -6.26
C LEU A 89 -3.08 -21.50 -5.99
N THR A 90 -3.95 -22.46 -5.75
CA THR A 90 -5.35 -22.25 -5.39
C THR A 90 -5.70 -22.97 -4.11
N LEU A 91 -6.46 -22.30 -3.26
CA LEU A 91 -7.03 -22.86 -2.02
C LEU A 91 -8.49 -23.26 -2.31
N LYS A 92 -8.89 -24.44 -1.91
CA LYS A 92 -10.23 -24.98 -2.22
C LYS A 92 -10.96 -25.49 -0.97
N ASP A 93 -12.28 -25.40 -0.99
CA ASP A 93 -13.14 -26.01 0.02
C ASP A 93 -13.41 -27.50 -0.28
N GLN A 94 -14.19 -28.14 0.58
CA GLN A 94 -14.60 -29.55 0.43
C GLN A 94 -15.40 -29.87 -0.84
N HIS A 95 -15.97 -28.84 -1.49
CA HIS A 95 -16.74 -28.97 -2.74
C HIS A 95 -15.91 -28.59 -3.98
N GLY A 96 -14.60 -28.33 -3.81
CA GLY A 96 -13.69 -27.94 -4.88
C GLY A 96 -13.82 -26.48 -5.34
N ARG A 97 -14.59 -25.65 -4.62
CA ARG A 97 -14.70 -24.21 -4.95
C ARG A 97 -13.43 -23.50 -4.55
N VAL A 98 -12.94 -22.61 -5.43
CA VAL A 98 -11.75 -21.81 -5.18
C VAL A 98 -12.06 -20.72 -4.15
N LEU A 99 -11.34 -20.71 -3.06
CA LEU A 99 -11.45 -19.74 -1.96
C LEU A 99 -10.44 -18.61 -2.05
N GLY A 100 -9.28 -18.89 -2.64
CA GLY A 100 -8.20 -17.91 -2.82
C GLY A 100 -7.16 -18.45 -3.77
N ALA A 101 -6.33 -17.54 -4.32
CA ALA A 101 -5.26 -17.90 -5.22
C ALA A 101 -4.05 -16.98 -5.03
N THR A 102 -2.85 -17.48 -5.35
CA THR A 102 -1.62 -16.71 -5.37
C THR A 102 -0.64 -17.26 -6.40
N GLY A 103 0.21 -16.40 -6.96
CA GLY A 103 1.32 -16.79 -7.81
C GLY A 103 2.61 -16.95 -7.01
N HIS A 104 3.48 -17.89 -7.41
CA HIS A 104 4.81 -18.06 -6.87
C HIS A 104 5.79 -18.40 -7.99
N SER A 105 6.93 -17.72 -8.02
CA SER A 105 7.98 -17.96 -9.03
C SER A 105 9.11 -18.78 -8.43
N VAL A 106 9.53 -19.84 -9.12
CA VAL A 106 10.66 -20.67 -8.74
C VAL A 106 11.80 -20.42 -9.72
N THR A 107 12.92 -19.93 -9.22
CA THR A 107 14.07 -19.54 -10.05
C THR A 107 14.88 -20.75 -10.48
N GLY A 108 15.45 -20.70 -11.67
CA GLY A 108 16.34 -21.73 -12.19
C GLY A 108 16.47 -21.71 -13.70
N ASP A 109 17.26 -22.64 -14.22
CA ASP A 109 17.52 -22.73 -15.65
C ASP A 109 16.27 -23.02 -16.47
N GLY A 110 16.19 -22.43 -17.65
CA GLY A 110 15.09 -22.61 -18.59
C GLY A 110 13.87 -21.72 -18.37
N VAL A 111 13.79 -20.96 -17.26
CA VAL A 111 12.74 -19.96 -17.06
C VAL A 111 13.04 -18.71 -17.89
N LYS A 112 12.08 -18.29 -18.69
CA LYS A 112 12.20 -17.13 -19.60
C LYS A 112 10.92 -16.32 -19.57
N ALA A 113 11.05 -15.01 -19.69
CA ALA A 113 9.90 -14.14 -19.95
C ALA A 113 9.35 -14.37 -21.36
N VAL A 114 8.16 -13.86 -21.62
CA VAL A 114 7.57 -13.87 -22.96
C VAL A 114 8.47 -13.06 -23.91
N PRO A 115 8.69 -13.52 -25.17
CA PRO A 115 9.50 -12.79 -26.12
C PRO A 115 9.10 -11.33 -26.26
N GLY A 116 10.08 -10.43 -26.21
CA GLY A 116 9.88 -8.99 -26.29
C GLY A 116 9.47 -8.31 -24.96
N THR A 117 9.42 -9.06 -23.85
CA THR A 117 9.10 -8.51 -22.52
C THR A 117 10.23 -8.75 -21.52
N VAL A 118 10.19 -8.02 -20.42
CA VAL A 118 10.98 -8.28 -19.20
C VAL A 118 9.98 -8.46 -18.08
N GLU A 119 10.20 -9.41 -17.20
CA GLU A 119 9.37 -9.58 -16.01
C GLU A 119 10.14 -9.17 -14.77
N ILE A 120 9.47 -8.45 -13.85
CA ILE A 120 10.02 -8.05 -12.56
C ILE A 120 9.03 -8.48 -11.47
N VAL A 121 9.49 -9.33 -10.57
CA VAL A 121 8.70 -9.79 -9.43
C VAL A 121 9.41 -9.35 -8.15
N LEU A 122 8.74 -8.52 -7.35
CA LEU A 122 9.22 -8.15 -6.01
C LEU A 122 8.85 -9.24 -5.01
N ASP A 123 9.74 -9.51 -4.04
CA ASP A 123 9.53 -10.54 -3.02
C ASP A 123 8.39 -10.22 -2.06
N LYS A 124 8.16 -8.93 -1.75
CA LYS A 124 7.13 -8.46 -0.83
C LYS A 124 6.24 -7.40 -1.46
N PRO A 125 5.00 -7.22 -0.97
CA PRO A 125 4.09 -6.16 -1.42
C PRO A 125 4.51 -4.76 -0.93
N GLU A 126 5.24 -4.66 0.20
CA GLU A 126 5.73 -3.41 0.78
C GLU A 126 6.96 -3.64 1.65
N TYR A 127 7.72 -2.57 1.86
CA TYR A 127 9.00 -2.56 2.57
C TYR A 127 9.04 -1.46 3.61
N LYS A 128 9.86 -1.66 4.63
CA LYS A 128 10.24 -0.61 5.58
C LYS A 128 11.61 -0.03 5.19
N ALA A 129 11.84 1.22 5.54
CA ALA A 129 13.16 1.80 5.44
C ALA A 129 14.19 0.97 6.23
N GLY A 130 15.38 0.80 5.67
CA GLY A 130 16.43 -0.07 6.21
C GLY A 130 16.32 -1.55 5.80
N GLU A 131 15.22 -1.98 5.18
CA GLU A 131 15.12 -3.32 4.56
C GLU A 131 15.78 -3.36 3.18
N GLU A 132 15.97 -4.57 2.66
CA GLU A 132 16.30 -4.80 1.24
C GLU A 132 15.04 -5.25 0.49
N ALA A 133 14.75 -4.61 -0.64
CA ALA A 133 13.77 -5.10 -1.59
C ALA A 133 14.46 -6.06 -2.57
N LEU A 134 13.93 -7.28 -2.67
CA LEU A 134 14.44 -8.25 -3.62
C LEU A 134 13.55 -8.23 -4.87
N ALA A 135 14.16 -8.03 -6.03
CA ALA A 135 13.51 -8.10 -7.32
C ALA A 135 14.08 -9.25 -8.14
N LEU A 136 13.23 -10.18 -8.56
CA LEU A 136 13.55 -11.16 -9.55
C LEU A 136 13.30 -10.55 -10.94
N ILE A 137 14.35 -10.47 -11.75
CA ILE A 137 14.28 -9.99 -13.13
C ILE A 137 14.41 -11.22 -14.03
N THR A 138 13.44 -11.41 -14.92
CA THR A 138 13.45 -12.50 -15.91
C THR A 138 13.42 -11.90 -17.31
N PHE A 139 14.41 -12.25 -18.11
CA PHE A 139 14.54 -11.86 -19.51
C PHE A 139 14.01 -12.97 -20.43
N PRO A 140 13.54 -12.65 -21.65
CA PRO A 140 13.09 -13.66 -22.62
C PRO A 140 14.26 -14.45 -23.24
N GLU A 141 15.47 -13.94 -23.10
CA GLU A 141 16.69 -14.48 -23.67
C GLU A 141 17.92 -14.07 -22.85
N PRO A 142 19.08 -14.70 -23.01
CA PRO A 142 20.29 -14.26 -22.35
C PRO A 142 20.65 -12.82 -22.73
N VAL A 143 20.83 -11.97 -21.68
CA VAL A 143 21.13 -10.54 -21.79
C VAL A 143 22.48 -10.27 -21.14
N SER A 144 23.40 -9.64 -21.87
CA SER A 144 24.74 -9.30 -21.37
C SER A 144 24.72 -8.00 -20.56
N ASP A 145 23.86 -7.07 -20.92
CA ASP A 145 23.72 -5.80 -20.22
C ASP A 145 22.29 -5.23 -20.34
N ALA A 146 21.91 -4.46 -19.32
CA ALA A 146 20.66 -3.74 -19.25
C ALA A 146 20.84 -2.50 -18.38
N LEU A 147 20.07 -1.46 -18.65
CA LEU A 147 19.99 -0.29 -17.79
C LEU A 147 18.92 -0.53 -16.73
N LEU A 148 19.30 -0.33 -15.48
CA LEU A 148 18.41 -0.39 -14.33
C LEU A 148 18.31 1.00 -13.71
N SER A 149 17.13 1.41 -13.28
CA SER A 149 16.93 2.70 -12.65
C SER A 149 15.94 2.66 -11.49
N LEU A 150 16.10 3.59 -10.56
CA LEU A 150 15.10 3.98 -9.57
C LEU A 150 14.52 5.31 -10.00
N GLU A 151 13.19 5.39 -10.01
CA GLU A 151 12.45 6.48 -10.62
C GLU A 151 11.27 6.90 -9.76
N ARG A 152 10.94 8.20 -9.83
CA ARG A 152 9.72 8.78 -9.27
C ARG A 152 9.36 10.07 -10.02
N ASP A 153 9.76 11.22 -9.50
CA ASP A 153 9.59 12.50 -10.18
C ASP A 153 10.70 12.73 -11.22
N LYS A 154 11.83 12.07 -11.02
CA LYS A 154 13.01 12.03 -11.87
C LYS A 154 13.69 10.68 -11.74
N VAL A 155 14.73 10.44 -12.53
CA VAL A 155 15.65 9.32 -12.31
C VAL A 155 16.47 9.62 -11.05
N GLU A 156 16.25 8.83 -10.01
CA GLU A 156 16.93 8.98 -8.71
C GLU A 156 18.31 8.31 -8.72
N ALA A 157 18.41 7.16 -9.39
CA ALA A 157 19.65 6.40 -9.51
C ALA A 157 19.64 5.51 -10.74
N THR A 158 20.81 5.19 -11.27
CA THR A 158 21.00 4.26 -12.39
C THR A 158 22.09 3.24 -12.10
N ALA A 159 21.98 2.09 -12.75
CA ALA A 159 23.00 1.04 -12.75
C ALA A 159 22.97 0.27 -14.06
N LEU A 160 24.10 -0.35 -14.41
CA LEU A 160 24.17 -1.33 -15.48
C LEU A 160 24.11 -2.74 -14.91
N LEU A 161 23.40 -3.65 -15.58
CA LEU A 161 23.28 -5.05 -15.16
C LEU A 161 24.64 -5.72 -14.98
N ALA A 162 25.60 -5.40 -15.88
CA ALA A 162 26.95 -5.95 -15.84
C ALA A 162 27.82 -5.42 -14.68
N LYS A 163 27.48 -4.25 -14.10
CA LYS A 163 28.34 -3.57 -13.11
C LYS A 163 27.71 -3.42 -11.74
N GLY A 164 26.37 -3.39 -11.66
CA GLY A 164 25.68 -3.02 -10.42
C GLY A 164 25.95 -1.56 -10.01
N ALA A 165 25.66 -1.25 -8.76
CA ALA A 165 25.91 0.06 -8.13
C ALA A 165 25.83 -0.08 -6.59
N ASP A 166 26.21 0.96 -5.82
CA ASP A 166 26.14 0.93 -4.37
C ASP A 166 24.73 0.71 -3.82
N TRP A 167 23.72 1.20 -4.54
CA TRP A 167 22.32 1.03 -4.16
C TRP A 167 21.71 -0.30 -4.62
N LEU A 168 22.43 -1.07 -5.48
CA LEU A 168 21.94 -2.24 -6.18
C LEU A 168 23.00 -3.34 -6.24
N LYS A 169 22.75 -4.45 -5.56
CA LYS A 169 23.56 -5.67 -5.69
C LYS A 169 22.85 -6.64 -6.62
N LEU A 170 23.56 -7.17 -7.59
CA LEU A 170 23.05 -8.10 -8.59
C LEU A 170 23.67 -9.47 -8.44
N GLU A 171 22.83 -10.49 -8.53
CA GLU A 171 23.21 -11.90 -8.50
C GLU A 171 22.59 -12.59 -9.73
N LYS A 172 23.44 -13.18 -10.58
CA LYS A 172 22.97 -13.97 -11.71
C LYS A 172 22.52 -15.34 -11.22
N LEU A 173 21.23 -15.67 -11.42
CA LEU A 173 20.64 -16.95 -11.01
C LEU A 173 20.64 -17.97 -12.15
N SER A 174 20.47 -17.50 -13.40
CA SER A 174 20.55 -18.29 -14.63
C SER A 174 20.94 -17.39 -15.81
N ASP A 175 20.97 -17.92 -17.02
CA ASP A 175 21.26 -17.09 -18.20
C ASP A 175 20.22 -16.02 -18.50
N THR A 176 19.00 -16.21 -17.98
CA THR A 176 17.88 -15.31 -18.20
C THR A 176 17.34 -14.67 -16.91
N GLN A 177 17.85 -15.05 -15.73
CA GLN A 177 17.34 -14.56 -14.47
C GLN A 177 18.42 -13.91 -13.60
N TYR A 178 18.07 -12.78 -13.00
CA TYR A 178 18.89 -12.03 -12.06
C TYR A 178 18.08 -11.69 -10.80
N ARG A 179 18.73 -11.77 -9.66
CA ARG A 179 18.22 -11.23 -8.39
C ARG A 179 18.85 -9.87 -8.16
N ALA A 180 18.03 -8.86 -8.03
CA ALA A 180 18.43 -7.51 -7.64
C ALA A 180 18.08 -7.29 -6.17
N ARG A 181 19.06 -6.85 -5.36
CA ARG A 181 18.89 -6.42 -3.97
C ARG A 181 18.99 -4.90 -3.92
N ILE A 182 17.91 -4.25 -3.54
CA ILE A 182 17.78 -2.79 -3.53
C ILE A 182 17.68 -2.33 -2.09
N ALA A 183 18.63 -1.53 -1.62
CA ALA A 183 18.58 -0.96 -0.27
C ALA A 183 17.47 0.10 -0.19
N VAL A 184 16.47 -0.15 0.66
CA VAL A 184 15.33 0.76 0.86
C VAL A 184 15.70 1.84 1.86
N LYS A 185 15.61 3.11 1.44
CA LYS A 185 15.94 4.29 2.24
C LYS A 185 14.68 5.00 2.73
N ASP A 186 14.79 5.80 3.80
CA ASP A 186 13.68 6.58 4.37
C ASP A 186 13.03 7.51 3.33
N ASN A 187 13.83 8.16 2.50
CA ASN A 187 13.37 9.08 1.46
C ASN A 187 12.68 8.39 0.27
N PHE A 188 12.59 7.06 0.26
CA PHE A 188 11.87 6.30 -0.76
C PHE A 188 10.35 6.28 -0.51
N ALA A 189 9.92 6.52 0.73
CA ALA A 189 8.50 6.61 1.05
C ALA A 189 7.79 7.74 0.24
N PRO A 190 6.56 7.54 -0.20
CA PRO A 190 5.72 6.34 -0.06
C PRO A 190 6.01 5.22 -1.07
N ASN A 191 6.70 5.53 -2.16
CA ASN A 191 7.05 4.56 -3.19
C ASN A 191 8.13 5.07 -4.14
N LEU A 192 8.86 4.15 -4.74
CA LEU A 192 9.68 4.34 -5.93
C LEU A 192 9.29 3.33 -7.00
N THR A 193 9.72 3.57 -8.21
CA THR A 193 9.61 2.63 -9.33
C THR A 193 11.00 2.10 -9.67
N PHE A 194 11.14 0.79 -9.71
CA PHE A 194 12.30 0.10 -10.22
C PHE A 194 12.05 -0.27 -11.69
N SER A 195 12.93 0.18 -12.58
CA SER A 195 12.78 -0.02 -14.03
C SER A 195 13.98 -0.78 -14.59
N VAL A 196 13.71 -1.63 -15.58
CA VAL A 196 14.70 -2.40 -16.32
C VAL A 196 14.48 -2.21 -17.81
N ILE A 197 15.54 -1.86 -18.53
CA ILE A 197 15.53 -1.62 -19.96
C ILE A 197 16.69 -2.38 -20.58
N TYR A 198 16.44 -3.12 -21.65
CA TYR A 198 17.50 -3.67 -22.48
C TYR A 198 17.18 -3.53 -23.95
N THR A 199 18.21 -3.57 -24.76
CA THR A 199 18.11 -3.51 -26.23
C THR A 199 18.79 -4.72 -26.87
N LYS A 200 18.13 -5.32 -27.84
CA LYS A 200 18.69 -6.42 -28.64
C LYS A 200 18.08 -6.45 -30.04
N GLY A 201 18.90 -6.66 -31.06
CA GLY A 201 18.42 -6.73 -32.43
C GLY A 201 17.68 -5.49 -32.93
N GLY A 202 18.03 -4.29 -32.43
CA GLY A 202 17.35 -3.04 -32.80
C GLY A 202 15.99 -2.82 -32.11
N GLN A 203 15.57 -3.75 -31.27
CA GLN A 203 14.38 -3.61 -30.44
C GLN A 203 14.76 -3.28 -28.98
N TYR A 204 13.94 -2.55 -28.28
CA TYR A 204 14.08 -2.35 -26.84
C TYR A 204 12.90 -2.97 -26.10
N SER A 205 13.18 -3.48 -24.93
CA SER A 205 12.18 -3.96 -23.99
C SER A 205 12.33 -3.23 -22.67
N PHE A 206 11.20 -2.91 -22.08
CA PHE A 206 11.12 -2.10 -20.88
C PHE A 206 10.07 -2.67 -19.94
N GLN A 207 10.40 -2.73 -18.66
CA GLN A 207 9.45 -3.08 -17.60
C GLN A 207 9.76 -2.30 -16.33
N ASN A 208 8.74 -2.03 -15.54
CA ASN A 208 8.88 -1.42 -14.24
C ASN A 208 8.06 -2.15 -13.16
N ALA A 209 8.48 -2.00 -11.91
CA ALA A 209 7.79 -2.49 -10.73
C ALA A 209 7.79 -1.41 -9.65
N GLY A 210 6.63 -1.19 -9.02
CA GLY A 210 6.49 -0.23 -7.93
C GLY A 210 6.99 -0.82 -6.61
N ILE A 211 7.97 -0.18 -5.99
CA ILE A 211 8.44 -0.48 -4.63
C ILE A 211 7.66 0.39 -3.66
N LYS A 212 6.69 -0.19 -2.96
CA LYS A 212 5.92 0.50 -1.93
C LYS A 212 6.74 0.53 -0.63
N VAL A 213 6.85 1.70 -0.03
CA VAL A 213 7.59 1.90 1.23
C VAL A 213 6.66 2.45 2.28
N VAL A 214 6.65 1.80 3.45
CA VAL A 214 5.83 2.23 4.58
C VAL A 214 6.29 3.61 5.04
N ALA A 215 5.34 4.53 5.20
CA ALA A 215 5.64 5.86 5.71
C ALA A 215 6.19 5.79 7.15
N PRO A 216 7.19 6.62 7.50
CA PRO A 216 7.68 6.68 8.86
C PRO A 216 6.61 7.31 9.77
N GLN A 217 6.08 6.54 10.72
CA GLN A 217 4.97 6.95 11.58
C GLN A 217 5.44 7.22 13.01
N ILE A 218 5.02 8.36 13.56
CA ILE A 218 5.16 8.70 14.98
C ILE A 218 4.00 8.08 15.74
N ASP A 219 4.31 7.37 16.80
CA ASP A 219 3.33 6.95 17.79
C ASP A 219 2.98 8.15 18.68
N VAL A 220 1.73 8.63 18.58
CA VAL A 220 1.20 9.69 19.41
C VAL A 220 0.32 9.08 20.51
N ALA A 221 0.63 9.32 21.76
CA ALA A 221 -0.22 8.95 22.87
C ALA A 221 -0.80 10.20 23.55
N ILE A 222 -2.07 10.11 23.91
CA ILE A 222 -2.84 11.16 24.58
C ILE A 222 -3.35 10.58 25.90
N SER A 223 -3.14 11.29 26.99
CA SER A 223 -3.73 10.95 28.28
C SER A 223 -4.25 12.21 28.99
N THR A 224 -5.26 12.01 29.82
CA THR A 224 -5.85 13.08 30.63
C THR A 224 -5.71 12.73 32.10
N ASP A 225 -5.67 13.75 32.96
CA ASP A 225 -5.52 13.57 34.41
C ASP A 225 -6.72 12.87 35.04
N LYS A 226 -7.93 12.93 34.43
CA LYS A 226 -9.13 12.23 34.87
C LYS A 226 -9.84 11.56 33.69
N ALA A 227 -10.70 10.59 33.98
CA ALA A 227 -11.54 9.93 32.98
C ALA A 227 -12.85 10.66 32.69
N VAL A 228 -13.35 11.45 33.66
CA VAL A 228 -14.60 12.20 33.56
C VAL A 228 -14.42 13.58 34.21
N TYR A 229 -14.99 14.58 33.59
CA TYR A 229 -14.91 15.97 34.00
C TYR A 229 -16.31 16.58 34.18
N LEU A 230 -16.44 17.50 35.07
CA LEU A 230 -17.63 18.35 35.22
C LEU A 230 -17.47 19.63 34.37
N PRO A 231 -18.59 20.29 34.00
CA PRO A 231 -18.52 21.61 33.38
C PRO A 231 -17.69 22.58 34.23
N GLY A 232 -16.81 23.34 33.57
CA GLY A 232 -15.92 24.29 34.24
C GLY A 232 -14.63 23.68 34.85
N ASP A 233 -14.50 22.35 34.90
CA ASP A 233 -13.25 21.70 35.35
C ASP A 233 -12.06 22.10 34.41
N THR A 234 -10.89 22.17 35.01
CA THR A 234 -9.66 22.28 34.23
C THR A 234 -9.22 20.88 33.85
N VAL A 235 -9.09 20.65 32.53
CA VAL A 235 -8.58 19.41 31.96
C VAL A 235 -7.09 19.58 31.72
N THR A 236 -6.30 18.63 32.19
CA THR A 236 -4.87 18.53 31.83
C THR A 236 -4.68 17.41 30.83
N VAL A 237 -4.07 17.73 29.68
CA VAL A 237 -3.79 16.78 28.61
C VAL A 237 -2.28 16.61 28.50
N ASP A 238 -1.82 15.38 28.67
CA ASP A 238 -0.44 14.95 28.44
C ASP A 238 -0.33 14.29 27.08
N LEU A 239 0.66 14.69 26.30
CA LEU A 239 0.96 14.18 24.97
C LEU A 239 2.37 13.61 24.94
N THR A 240 2.52 12.46 24.31
CA THR A 240 3.85 11.87 24.08
C THR A 240 4.01 11.47 22.62
N THR A 241 5.21 11.67 22.10
CA THR A 241 5.58 11.32 20.73
C THR A 241 6.80 10.39 20.73
N GLN A 242 6.69 9.28 19.99
CA GLN A 242 7.75 8.29 19.86
C GLN A 242 7.87 7.83 18.39
N PHE A 243 9.09 7.55 17.98
CA PHE A 243 9.39 6.89 16.70
C PHE A 243 10.25 5.66 16.96
N ALA A 244 9.80 4.50 16.48
CA ALA A 244 10.46 3.22 16.72
C ALA A 244 10.76 2.95 18.22
N GLY A 245 9.84 3.34 19.12
CA GLY A 245 9.97 3.19 20.57
C GLY A 245 10.92 4.18 21.26
N LYS A 246 11.46 5.17 20.55
CA LYS A 246 12.29 6.24 21.11
C LYS A 246 11.51 7.55 21.10
N ALA A 247 11.72 8.35 22.16
CA ALA A 247 11.19 9.71 22.20
C ALA A 247 11.67 10.53 21.00
N VAL A 248 10.77 11.28 20.38
CA VAL A 248 11.09 12.16 19.25
C VAL A 248 10.46 13.54 19.47
N PRO A 249 11.20 14.65 19.34
CA PRO A 249 10.61 15.98 19.28
C PRO A 249 9.71 16.11 18.06
N ALA A 250 8.54 16.70 18.25
CA ALA A 250 7.58 16.89 17.16
C ALA A 250 6.76 18.16 17.36
N HIS A 251 6.35 18.75 16.24
CA HIS A 251 5.30 19.76 16.18
C HIS A 251 3.94 19.08 16.21
N LEU A 252 3.07 19.53 17.08
CA LEU A 252 1.73 18.99 17.26
C LEU A 252 0.67 20.06 17.01
N THR A 253 -0.37 19.68 16.31
CA THR A 253 -1.64 20.40 16.29
C THR A 253 -2.66 19.58 17.07
N VAL A 254 -3.33 20.18 18.04
CA VAL A 254 -4.30 19.48 18.88
C VAL A 254 -5.65 20.19 18.85
N SER A 255 -6.72 19.43 18.67
CA SER A 255 -8.11 19.90 18.75
C SER A 255 -8.90 19.10 19.76
N VAL A 256 -9.82 19.77 20.45
CA VAL A 256 -10.80 19.17 21.35
C VAL A 256 -12.19 19.59 20.85
N VAL A 257 -12.88 18.66 20.18
CA VAL A 257 -14.13 18.92 19.45
C VAL A 257 -15.24 18.03 20.00
N ASP A 258 -16.47 18.56 20.02
CA ASP A 258 -17.65 17.79 20.38
C ASP A 258 -17.83 16.59 19.44
N GLU A 259 -17.95 15.38 20.00
CA GLU A 259 -18.16 14.15 19.25
C GLU A 259 -19.42 14.19 18.37
N MET A 260 -20.43 14.98 18.75
CA MET A 260 -21.65 15.15 17.97
C MET A 260 -21.40 15.79 16.60
N VAL A 261 -20.35 16.59 16.44
CA VAL A 261 -19.96 17.16 15.14
C VAL A 261 -19.64 16.04 14.16
N TYR A 262 -18.93 15.02 14.61
CA TYR A 262 -18.56 13.86 13.78
C TYR A 262 -19.72 12.90 13.51
N ALA A 263 -20.75 12.91 14.36
CA ALA A 263 -22.00 12.18 14.10
C ALA A 263 -22.82 12.84 12.99
N LEU A 264 -22.75 14.17 12.88
CA LEU A 264 -23.42 14.93 11.80
C LEU A 264 -22.65 14.89 10.49
N GLN A 265 -21.33 14.96 10.55
CA GLN A 265 -20.43 14.91 9.39
C GLN A 265 -19.14 14.19 9.78
N PRO A 266 -18.89 13.00 9.23
CA PRO A 266 -17.62 12.30 9.43
C PRO A 266 -16.43 13.19 9.08
N GLU A 267 -15.27 12.92 9.66
CA GLU A 267 -14.06 13.67 9.37
C GLU A 267 -13.74 13.60 7.85
N VAL A 268 -13.68 14.78 7.22
CA VAL A 268 -13.48 14.90 5.77
C VAL A 268 -11.98 14.94 5.41
N ALA A 269 -11.15 15.36 6.38
CA ALA A 269 -9.71 15.46 6.17
C ALA A 269 -9.09 14.06 6.13
N PRO A 270 -8.20 13.77 5.17
CA PRO A 270 -7.42 12.54 5.19
C PRO A 270 -6.55 12.49 6.45
N SER A 271 -6.17 11.29 6.88
CA SER A 271 -5.16 11.15 7.92
C SER A 271 -3.84 11.82 7.49
N ILE A 272 -3.03 12.25 8.46
CA ILE A 272 -1.80 13.00 8.17
C ILE A 272 -0.81 12.18 7.33
N ASP A 273 -0.75 10.87 7.53
CA ASP A 273 0.05 9.96 6.73
C ASP A 273 -0.44 9.86 5.29
N GLN A 274 -1.76 9.74 5.07
CA GLN A 274 -2.35 9.73 3.73
C GLN A 274 -2.16 11.07 3.01
N PHE A 275 -2.14 12.18 3.75
CA PHE A 275 -1.91 13.49 3.17
C PHE A 275 -0.49 13.66 2.66
N PHE A 276 0.52 13.36 3.48
CA PHE A 276 1.93 13.57 3.12
C PHE A 276 2.52 12.41 2.30
N TYR A 277 2.08 11.17 2.53
CA TYR A 277 2.62 9.95 1.93
C TYR A 277 1.62 9.25 1.01
N HIS A 278 0.83 10.03 0.25
CA HIS A 278 0.00 9.44 -0.81
C HIS A 278 0.90 8.89 -1.94
N PRO A 279 0.49 7.79 -2.61
CA PRO A 279 1.28 7.19 -3.68
C PRO A 279 1.60 8.19 -4.80
N ARG A 280 2.88 8.25 -5.17
CA ARG A 280 3.36 9.15 -6.23
C ARG A 280 3.46 8.39 -7.54
N ARG A 281 3.09 9.05 -8.63
CA ARG A 281 3.24 8.49 -9.99
C ARG A 281 4.71 8.52 -10.40
N ASN A 282 5.11 7.54 -11.22
CA ASN A 282 6.36 7.65 -11.95
C ASN A 282 6.20 8.66 -13.10
N ASN A 283 6.94 9.76 -13.03
CA ASN A 283 6.94 10.81 -14.05
C ASN A 283 8.05 10.62 -15.10
N VAL A 284 8.91 9.62 -14.91
CA VAL A 284 9.95 9.27 -15.88
C VAL A 284 9.31 8.51 -17.05
N ARG A 285 9.56 8.98 -18.25
CA ARG A 285 9.16 8.32 -19.49
C ARG A 285 10.39 7.78 -20.19
N THR A 286 10.45 6.48 -20.31
CA THR A 286 11.53 5.81 -21.03
C THR A 286 11.10 5.56 -22.47
N SER A 287 11.94 5.95 -23.42
CA SER A 287 11.76 5.70 -24.83
C SER A 287 13.11 5.39 -25.49
N ALA A 288 13.07 4.64 -26.58
CA ALA A 288 14.26 4.41 -27.41
C ALA A 288 14.23 5.39 -28.58
N SER A 289 15.38 6.02 -28.85
CA SER A 289 15.54 6.92 -30.00
C SER A 289 15.41 6.19 -31.37
N LEU A 290 15.44 4.86 -31.34
CA LEU A 290 15.27 4.00 -32.54
C LEU A 290 13.81 3.67 -32.85
N SER A 291 12.90 3.89 -31.93
CA SER A 291 11.45 3.72 -32.13
C SER A 291 10.82 5.09 -32.33
N PHE A 292 10.58 5.48 -33.58
CA PHE A 292 9.69 6.60 -33.86
C PHE A 292 8.25 6.18 -33.52
N ILE A 293 7.86 6.38 -32.29
CA ILE A 293 6.43 6.48 -31.96
C ILE A 293 6.04 7.90 -32.34
N SER A 294 5.49 8.04 -33.55
CA SER A 294 4.82 9.29 -33.92
C SER A 294 3.64 9.50 -32.98
N TYR A 295 3.79 10.40 -32.02
CA TYR A 295 2.67 10.89 -31.21
C TYR A 295 1.74 11.82 -32.01
N ASP A 296 2.01 12.03 -33.31
CA ASP A 296 1.20 12.82 -34.24
C ASP A 296 0.01 12.05 -34.84
N VAL A 297 -0.29 10.85 -34.37
CA VAL A 297 -1.63 10.35 -34.58
C VAL A 297 -2.52 11.13 -33.63
N ALA A 298 -3.04 12.26 -34.14
CA ALA A 298 -4.15 12.96 -33.53
C ALA A 298 -5.21 11.92 -33.20
N LEU A 299 -5.36 11.63 -31.90
CA LEU A 299 -6.47 10.82 -31.42
C LEU A 299 -7.74 11.53 -31.91
N PRO A 300 -8.57 10.88 -32.75
CA PRO A 300 -9.81 11.50 -33.18
C PRO A 300 -10.62 11.82 -31.92
N GLY A 301 -10.74 13.14 -31.61
CA GLY A 301 -11.64 13.66 -30.60
C GLY A 301 -11.50 13.01 -29.24
N SER A 302 -10.55 13.45 -28.42
CA SER A 302 -10.74 13.35 -26.98
C SER A 302 -12.11 13.98 -26.68
N PRO A 303 -13.06 13.24 -26.08
CA PRO A 303 -14.27 13.86 -25.58
C PRO A 303 -13.80 14.97 -24.64
N GLY A 304 -14.21 16.20 -24.91
CA GLY A 304 -13.77 17.39 -24.19
C GLY A 304 -13.74 17.12 -22.70
N ALA A 305 -12.72 17.65 -22.02
CA ALA A 305 -12.63 17.63 -20.58
C ALA A 305 -14.03 17.89 -20.00
N PRO A 306 -14.50 17.08 -19.03
CA PRO A 306 -15.79 17.33 -18.43
C PRO A 306 -15.78 18.76 -17.91
N GLY A 307 -16.65 19.61 -18.51
CA GLY A 307 -16.81 20.98 -18.12
C GLY A 307 -16.97 21.04 -16.62
N LYS A 308 -16.30 21.98 -15.98
CA LYS A 308 -16.49 22.30 -14.57
C LYS A 308 -17.99 22.35 -14.32
N ALA A 309 -18.50 21.32 -13.67
CA ALA A 309 -19.86 21.33 -13.19
C ALA A 309 -19.93 22.53 -12.25
N ASN A 310 -20.68 23.56 -12.65
CA ASN A 310 -21.08 24.62 -11.77
C ASN A 310 -21.71 23.98 -10.54
N ARG A 311 -20.96 23.92 -9.44
CA ARG A 311 -21.52 23.71 -8.12
C ARG A 311 -22.43 24.90 -7.89
N SER A 312 -23.72 24.71 -8.18
CA SER A 312 -24.73 25.62 -7.66
C SER A 312 -24.59 25.56 -6.14
N GLU A 313 -24.14 26.66 -5.56
CA GLU A 313 -24.27 26.91 -4.13
C GLU A 313 -25.77 26.88 -3.82
N ARG A 314 -26.23 25.70 -3.38
CA ARG A 314 -27.48 25.64 -2.64
C ARG A 314 -27.20 26.29 -1.31
N GLY A 315 -27.61 27.55 -1.21
CA GLY A 315 -27.65 28.27 0.06
C GLY A 315 -28.42 27.42 1.05
N VAL A 316 -27.71 26.87 2.03
CA VAL A 316 -28.30 26.29 3.22
C VAL A 316 -28.95 27.47 3.96
N LYS A 317 -30.28 27.51 3.99
CA LYS A 317 -31.00 28.39 4.91
C LYS A 317 -30.58 27.99 6.32
N VAL A 318 -29.71 28.78 6.91
CA VAL A 318 -29.41 28.72 8.33
C VAL A 318 -30.68 29.10 9.06
N LEU A 319 -31.35 28.14 9.66
CA LEU A 319 -32.38 28.40 10.65
C LEU A 319 -31.69 29.05 11.87
N GLU A 320 -31.91 30.32 12.06
CA GLU A 320 -31.50 31.02 13.29
C GLU A 320 -32.20 30.35 14.48
N ARG A 321 -31.47 29.49 15.17
CA ARG A 321 -31.85 29.03 16.50
C ARG A 321 -31.37 30.06 17.53
N PRO A 322 -32.13 30.31 18.61
CA PRO A 322 -31.67 31.22 19.67
C PRO A 322 -30.33 30.67 20.18
N ARG A 323 -29.33 31.56 20.25
CA ARG A 323 -27.97 31.27 20.69
C ARG A 323 -27.99 30.74 22.12
N ARG A 324 -27.91 29.43 22.29
CA ARG A 324 -27.03 28.85 23.29
C ARG A 324 -25.63 29.00 22.69
N GLU A 325 -24.67 29.42 23.49
CA GLU A 325 -23.26 29.34 23.13
C GLU A 325 -22.88 27.84 23.09
N ASP A 326 -23.37 27.12 22.11
CA ASP A 326 -22.96 25.74 21.85
C ASP A 326 -21.55 25.82 21.29
N VAL A 327 -20.57 25.66 22.17
CA VAL A 327 -19.16 25.65 21.82
C VAL A 327 -18.85 24.26 21.27
N ASP A 328 -18.74 24.16 19.95
CA ASP A 328 -18.40 22.89 19.28
C ASP A 328 -16.90 22.52 19.43
N THR A 329 -16.05 23.47 19.82
CA THR A 329 -14.62 23.31 20.01
C THR A 329 -14.20 23.82 21.37
N ALA A 330 -13.84 22.92 22.29
CA ALA A 330 -13.41 23.27 23.65
C ALA A 330 -11.99 23.83 23.68
N ALA A 331 -11.10 23.34 22.81
CA ALA A 331 -9.72 23.82 22.70
C ALA A 331 -9.17 23.60 21.30
N TRP A 332 -8.34 24.53 20.86
CA TRP A 332 -7.55 24.45 19.66
C TRP A 332 -6.13 24.94 19.94
N GLN A 333 -5.16 24.03 19.78
CA GLN A 333 -3.73 24.31 19.91
C GLN A 333 -3.07 24.08 18.55
N PRO A 334 -2.89 25.13 17.77
CA PRO A 334 -2.35 25.01 16.42
C PRO A 334 -0.86 24.62 16.41
N GLU A 335 -0.15 24.93 17.48
CA GLU A 335 1.28 24.70 17.59
C GLU A 335 1.66 24.36 19.03
N LEU A 336 1.98 23.10 19.26
CA LEU A 336 2.57 22.58 20.47
C LEU A 336 3.87 21.87 20.10
N LEU A 337 4.90 22.02 20.92
CA LEU A 337 6.17 21.36 20.73
C LEU A 337 6.36 20.30 21.83
N THR A 338 6.76 19.10 21.46
CA THR A 338 7.29 18.15 22.42
C THR A 338 8.78 18.41 22.65
N GLY A 339 9.23 18.22 23.87
CA GLY A 339 10.65 18.33 24.22
C GLY A 339 11.48 17.17 23.66
N ALA A 340 12.79 17.18 23.96
CA ALA A 340 13.69 16.08 23.60
C ALA A 340 13.26 14.73 24.20
N ASP A 341 12.49 14.74 25.29
CA ASP A 341 11.87 13.59 25.93
C ASP A 341 10.55 13.13 25.24
N GLY A 342 10.17 13.78 24.14
CA GLY A 342 8.95 13.51 23.40
C GLY A 342 7.68 13.89 24.14
N LYS A 343 7.72 14.77 25.16
CA LYS A 343 6.56 15.08 25.99
C LYS A 343 6.16 16.55 25.90
N THR A 344 4.87 16.79 26.00
CA THR A 344 4.29 18.13 26.19
C THR A 344 2.97 18.04 26.92
N ARG A 345 2.51 19.16 27.46
CA ARG A 345 1.28 19.27 28.24
C ARG A 345 0.57 20.57 27.89
N PHE A 346 -0.76 20.54 27.85
CA PHE A 346 -1.58 21.74 27.83
C PHE A 346 -2.81 21.57 28.71
N THR A 347 -3.46 22.66 29.03
CA THR A 347 -4.68 22.68 29.82
C THR A 347 -5.77 23.51 29.14
N PHE A 348 -7.01 23.12 29.35
CA PHE A 348 -8.18 23.88 28.92
C PHE A 348 -9.33 23.76 29.95
N LYS A 349 -10.32 24.62 29.83
CA LYS A 349 -11.53 24.50 30.65
C LYS A 349 -12.61 23.71 29.93
N MET A 350 -13.23 22.77 30.64
CA MET A 350 -14.35 21.99 30.12
C MET A 350 -15.56 22.93 29.91
N PRO A 351 -16.14 22.97 28.70
CA PRO A 351 -17.34 23.73 28.41
C PRO A 351 -18.55 23.21 29.20
N ASP A 352 -19.62 24.01 29.26
CA ASP A 352 -20.86 23.68 29.98
C ASP A 352 -21.69 22.59 29.27
N SER A 353 -21.33 22.21 28.04
CA SER A 353 -22.04 21.19 27.28
C SER A 353 -21.79 19.80 27.83
N LEU A 354 -22.89 19.07 28.15
CA LEU A 354 -22.83 17.67 28.57
C LEU A 354 -22.74 16.73 27.37
N THR A 355 -21.55 16.58 26.85
CA THR A 355 -21.27 15.78 25.67
C THR A 355 -19.96 14.99 25.81
N ARG A 356 -19.65 14.12 24.83
CA ARG A 356 -18.34 13.48 24.71
C ARG A 356 -17.44 14.39 23.89
N TRP A 357 -16.25 14.66 24.39
CA TRP A 357 -15.24 15.46 23.71
C TRP A 357 -14.17 14.55 23.10
N ARG A 358 -13.88 14.74 21.81
CA ARG A 358 -12.81 14.03 21.09
C ARG A 358 -11.56 14.91 21.08
N ILE A 359 -10.46 14.36 21.56
CA ILE A 359 -9.14 14.98 21.44
C ILE A 359 -8.45 14.34 20.24
N THR A 360 -8.07 15.14 19.26
CA THR A 360 -7.29 14.69 18.09
C THR A 360 -5.96 15.43 18.09
N ALA A 361 -4.86 14.68 17.99
CA ALA A 361 -3.51 15.21 17.85
C ALA A 361 -2.89 14.76 16.54
N ARG A 362 -2.31 15.70 15.80
CA ARG A 362 -1.50 15.43 14.59
C ARG A 362 -0.09 15.91 14.83
N ALA A 363 0.88 15.04 14.56
CA ALA A 363 2.29 15.27 14.84
C ALA A 363 3.13 15.21 13.56
N ILE A 364 4.14 16.06 13.50
CA ILE A 364 5.17 16.03 12.46
C ILE A 364 6.53 16.30 13.10
N ALA A 365 7.53 15.49 12.77
CA ALA A 365 8.91 15.71 13.19
C ALA A 365 9.75 16.31 12.05
N ASP A 366 10.89 16.89 12.38
CA ASP A 366 11.78 17.55 11.41
C ASP A 366 12.28 16.61 10.31
N ASP A 367 12.44 15.33 10.61
CA ASP A 367 12.84 14.29 9.65
C ASP A 367 11.68 13.81 8.75
N GLY A 368 10.50 14.47 8.81
CA GLY A 368 9.33 14.15 7.98
C GLY A 368 8.48 12.99 8.49
N GLN A 369 8.77 12.43 9.67
CA GLN A 369 7.90 11.44 10.29
C GLN A 369 6.59 12.11 10.71
N VAL A 370 5.47 11.41 10.52
CA VAL A 370 4.14 11.94 10.85
C VAL A 370 3.36 10.95 11.70
N GLY A 371 2.42 11.46 12.50
CA GLY A 371 1.56 10.63 13.33
C GLY A 371 0.24 11.32 13.66
N GLN A 372 -0.76 10.52 14.00
CA GLN A 372 -2.09 11.00 14.39
C GLN A 372 -2.71 10.07 15.43
N LYS A 373 -3.42 10.69 16.37
CA LYS A 373 -4.20 9.96 17.36
C LYS A 373 -5.57 10.61 17.53
#